data_1c61477f9b6494b3eae53daa742daaa0
#
_entry.id   1c61477f9b6494b3eae53daa742daaa0
#
_cell.length_a   1.000
_cell.length_b   1.000
_cell.length_c   1.000
_cell.angle_alpha   90.00
_cell.angle_beta   90.00
_cell.angle_gamma   90.00
#
_symmetry.space_group_name_H-M   'P 1'
#
loop_
_entity.id
_entity.type
_entity.pdbx_description
1 polymer ?
#
loop_
_entity_poly.entity_id
_entity_poly.type
_entity_poly.pdbx_seq_one_letter_code
_entity_poly.pdbx_strand_id
1 'polypeptide(L)'
;VVTKRAVLASGSYERPIAFGGNDRPGVMLASAVRTYLNRYGVAPGRRVAIFTTSDDGWQTARDCLGAGIEVSAIVDVRPEVSQQLYDFAVREGVRRFVGAEVVATSGRQALSAMTVIDKSGELHEIATDCLAVSGGFNPNLYITTHLGGRPKWSDAIHAFTPGSKPSHIHVAGAANGEFSLAGAFRSGAEAGLEAARDL
;
A
#
# COMPACT_ATOMS: atom_id res chain seq x y z
N VAL A 1 -30.33 8.91 3.90
CA VAL A 1 -30.77 8.37 2.59
C VAL A 1 -31.56 7.11 2.85
N VAL A 2 -32.77 7.02 2.31
CA VAL A 2 -33.59 5.80 2.34
C VAL A 2 -33.47 5.12 0.97
N THR A 3 -32.99 3.88 0.95
CA THR A 3 -32.82 3.11 -0.28
C THR A 3 -33.15 1.65 -0.04
N LYS A 4 -33.60 0.95 -1.07
CA LYS A 4 -33.85 -0.51 -1.02
C LYS A 4 -32.55 -1.31 -1.14
N ARG A 5 -31.61 -0.83 -1.94
CA ARG A 5 -30.30 -1.45 -2.18
C ARG A 5 -29.20 -0.40 -2.17
N ALA A 6 -28.00 -0.80 -1.79
CA ALA A 6 -26.82 0.05 -1.88
C ALA A 6 -25.60 -0.75 -2.36
N VAL A 7 -24.80 -0.11 -3.20
CA VAL A 7 -23.47 -0.61 -3.60
C VAL A 7 -22.41 0.25 -2.90
N LEU A 8 -21.58 -0.39 -2.09
CA LEU A 8 -20.48 0.26 -1.37
C LEU A 8 -19.18 0.05 -2.14
N ALA A 9 -18.65 1.13 -2.68
CA ALA A 9 -17.35 1.20 -3.32
C ALA A 9 -16.43 2.17 -2.54
N SER A 10 -16.37 1.98 -1.20
CA SER A 10 -15.71 2.88 -0.25
C SER A 10 -14.18 2.77 -0.26
N GLY A 11 -13.63 1.87 -1.07
CA GLY A 11 -12.19 1.73 -1.23
C GLY A 11 -11.49 1.07 -0.04
N SER A 12 -10.22 1.36 0.08
CA SER A 12 -9.34 0.89 1.14
C SER A 12 -8.42 2.01 1.60
N TYR A 13 -7.78 1.83 2.74
CA TYR A 13 -6.74 2.73 3.23
C TYR A 13 -5.44 1.94 3.43
N GLU A 14 -4.33 2.62 3.12
CA GLU A 14 -2.99 2.05 3.27
C GLU A 14 -2.59 1.99 4.74
N ARG A 15 -1.93 0.91 5.12
CA ARG A 15 -1.40 0.71 6.48
C ARG A 15 0.02 1.25 6.60
N PRO A 16 0.34 2.01 7.65
CA PRO A 16 1.73 2.27 8.01
C PRO A 16 2.38 0.99 8.56
N ILE A 17 3.71 0.99 8.58
CA ILE A 17 4.52 -0.01 9.29
C ILE A 17 5.19 0.70 10.47
N ALA A 18 5.21 0.07 11.64
CA ALA A 18 5.84 0.61 12.84
C ALA A 18 7.34 0.26 12.87
N PHE A 19 8.18 1.25 13.13
CA PHE A 19 9.63 1.12 13.31
C PHE A 19 10.17 2.33 14.11
N GLY A 20 11.41 2.28 14.54
CA GLY A 20 12.01 3.36 15.32
C GLY A 20 12.11 4.68 14.56
N GLY A 21 11.42 5.73 15.06
CA GLY A 21 11.41 7.07 14.46
C GLY A 21 10.53 7.19 13.23
N ASN A 22 9.47 6.38 13.12
CA ASN A 22 8.49 6.42 12.03
C ASN A 22 7.63 7.69 11.99
N ASP A 23 7.69 8.52 13.01
CA ASP A 23 7.04 9.83 13.14
C ASP A 23 7.90 10.99 12.63
N ARG A 24 9.12 10.71 12.15
CA ARG A 24 10.05 11.72 11.66
C ARG A 24 9.53 12.39 10.38
N PRO A 25 9.61 13.74 10.25
CA PRO A 25 9.32 14.42 8.99
C PRO A 25 10.14 13.84 7.83
N GLY A 26 9.47 13.47 6.74
CA GLY A 26 10.04 12.74 5.61
C GLY A 26 9.61 11.27 5.56
N VAL A 27 9.03 10.72 6.65
CA VAL A 27 8.33 9.43 6.62
C VAL A 27 6.87 9.65 6.26
N MET A 28 6.38 8.98 5.23
CA MET A 28 5.01 9.11 4.75
C MET A 28 4.50 7.83 4.09
N LEU A 29 3.18 7.69 3.95
CA LEU A 29 2.60 6.56 3.23
C LEU A 29 3.02 6.59 1.74
N ALA A 30 3.23 5.43 1.15
CA ALA A 30 3.60 5.32 -0.25
C ALA A 30 2.51 5.87 -1.18
N SER A 31 1.23 5.68 -0.84
CA SER A 31 0.12 6.29 -1.56
C SER A 31 0.13 7.82 -1.50
N ALA A 32 0.58 8.41 -0.40
CA ALA A 32 0.75 9.85 -0.29
C ALA A 32 1.89 10.35 -1.18
N VAL A 33 3.04 9.65 -1.20
CA VAL A 33 4.16 9.94 -2.13
C VAL A 33 3.66 9.94 -3.57
N ARG A 34 2.93 8.90 -4.00
CA ARG A 34 2.36 8.80 -5.35
C ARG A 34 1.34 9.89 -5.64
N THR A 35 0.55 10.29 -4.65
CA THR A 35 -0.44 11.37 -4.79
C THR A 35 0.26 12.71 -5.01
N TYR A 36 1.27 13.04 -4.21
CA TYR A 36 2.06 14.27 -4.42
C TYR A 36 2.69 14.28 -5.81
N LEU A 37 3.30 13.16 -6.19
CA LEU A 37 3.99 13.04 -7.46
C LEU A 37 3.04 13.10 -8.66
N ASN A 38 2.05 12.19 -8.72
CA ASN A 38 1.23 11.98 -9.91
C ASN A 38 0.09 12.99 -10.06
N ARG A 39 -0.45 13.49 -8.95
CA ARG A 39 -1.57 14.43 -8.97
C ARG A 39 -1.15 15.88 -8.89
N TYR A 40 -0.11 16.16 -8.11
CA TYR A 40 0.30 17.55 -7.84
C TYR A 40 1.62 17.93 -8.51
N GLY A 41 2.37 16.97 -9.11
CA GLY A 41 3.67 17.23 -9.72
C GLY A 41 4.72 17.68 -8.71
N VAL A 42 4.59 17.25 -7.45
CA VAL A 42 5.48 17.63 -6.36
C VAL A 42 6.33 16.43 -5.94
N ALA A 43 7.65 16.58 -5.97
CA ALA A 43 8.58 15.60 -5.45
C ALA A 43 8.58 15.65 -3.91
N PRO A 44 8.23 14.56 -3.19
CA PRO A 44 8.21 14.53 -1.73
C PRO A 44 9.62 14.50 -1.12
N GLY A 45 10.62 14.16 -1.91
CA GLY A 45 12.04 14.13 -1.58
C GLY A 45 12.91 14.06 -2.83
N ARG A 46 14.20 14.21 -2.67
CA ARG A 46 15.19 14.04 -3.75
C ARG A 46 15.67 12.60 -3.87
N ARG A 47 15.71 11.90 -2.74
CA ARG A 47 16.10 10.50 -2.61
C ARG A 47 15.04 9.78 -1.81
N VAL A 48 14.21 9.00 -2.49
CA VAL A 48 13.10 8.27 -1.89
C VAL A 48 13.51 6.83 -1.64
N ALA A 49 13.37 6.37 -0.40
CA ALA A 49 13.40 4.95 -0.07
C ALA A 49 11.98 4.40 0.04
N ILE A 50 11.79 3.12 -0.26
CA ILE A 50 10.51 2.43 -0.11
C ILE A 50 10.63 1.33 0.92
N PHE A 51 9.67 1.26 1.85
CA PHE A 51 9.53 0.17 2.82
C PHE A 51 8.15 -0.44 2.68
N THR A 52 8.07 -1.70 2.28
CA THR A 52 6.81 -2.31 1.85
C THR A 52 6.63 -3.76 2.27
N THR A 53 5.36 -4.19 2.30
CA THR A 53 4.92 -5.58 2.44
C THR A 53 4.18 -6.08 1.18
N SER A 54 4.15 -5.29 0.10
CA SER A 54 3.33 -5.58 -1.09
C SER A 54 3.92 -5.02 -2.38
N ASP A 55 3.39 -5.46 -3.51
CA ASP A 55 3.82 -4.99 -4.85
C ASP A 55 3.50 -3.51 -5.09
N ASP A 56 2.56 -2.93 -4.36
CA ASP A 56 2.19 -1.51 -4.51
C ASP A 56 3.34 -0.57 -4.13
N GLY A 57 4.15 -0.95 -3.12
CA GLY A 57 5.37 -0.21 -2.80
C GLY A 57 6.37 -0.18 -3.97
N TRP A 58 6.49 -1.27 -4.72
CA TRP A 58 7.33 -1.33 -5.91
C TRP A 58 6.79 -0.45 -7.05
N GLN A 59 5.46 -0.30 -7.13
CA GLN A 59 4.87 0.65 -8.07
C GLN A 59 5.23 2.09 -7.71
N THR A 60 5.31 2.41 -6.41
CA THR A 60 5.79 3.72 -5.94
C THR A 60 7.22 4.00 -6.39
N ALA A 61 8.10 2.98 -6.35
CA ALA A 61 9.46 3.11 -6.90
C ALA A 61 9.46 3.41 -8.40
N ARG A 62 8.60 2.73 -9.18
CA ARG A 62 8.46 3.00 -10.62
C ARG A 62 8.01 4.41 -10.91
N ASP A 63 7.02 4.90 -10.17
CA ASP A 63 6.50 6.26 -10.33
C ASP A 63 7.57 7.30 -9.99
N CYS A 64 8.36 7.09 -8.94
CA CYS A 64 9.48 7.97 -8.58
C CYS A 64 10.55 8.01 -9.67
N LEU A 65 11.00 6.85 -10.15
CA LEU A 65 12.00 6.76 -11.23
C LEU A 65 11.49 7.38 -12.53
N GLY A 66 10.22 7.12 -12.88
CA GLY A 66 9.57 7.73 -14.06
C GLY A 66 9.50 9.24 -14.01
N ALA A 67 9.50 9.83 -12.81
CA ALA A 67 9.55 11.27 -12.58
C ALA A 67 10.98 11.81 -12.40
N GLY A 68 12.02 10.98 -12.57
CA GLY A 68 13.42 11.39 -12.43
C GLY A 68 13.87 11.55 -10.97
N ILE A 69 13.14 10.98 -10.01
CA ILE A 69 13.52 10.98 -8.58
C ILE A 69 14.37 9.75 -8.29
N GLU A 70 15.47 9.95 -7.58
CA GLU A 70 16.36 8.87 -7.15
C GLU A 70 15.62 7.95 -6.16
N VAL A 71 15.64 6.64 -6.43
CA VAL A 71 15.20 5.61 -5.47
C VAL A 71 16.44 5.02 -4.79
N SER A 72 16.67 5.41 -3.54
CA SER A 72 17.87 5.01 -2.78
C SER A 72 17.86 3.54 -2.39
N ALA A 73 16.70 2.98 -2.09
CA ALA A 73 16.51 1.55 -1.83
C ALA A 73 15.03 1.15 -1.83
N ILE A 74 14.77 -0.14 -2.07
CA ILE A 74 13.50 -0.81 -1.78
C ILE A 74 13.75 -1.86 -0.71
N VAL A 75 13.02 -1.79 0.39
CA VAL A 75 13.05 -2.74 1.51
C VAL A 75 11.71 -3.45 1.53
N ASP A 76 11.71 -4.75 1.31
CA ASP A 76 10.50 -5.58 1.31
C ASP A 76 10.62 -6.64 2.40
N VAL A 77 9.65 -6.67 3.32
CA VAL A 77 9.65 -7.63 4.43
C VAL A 77 9.36 -9.06 4.00
N ARG A 78 8.77 -9.25 2.83
CA ARG A 78 8.46 -10.58 2.32
C ARG A 78 9.76 -11.35 2.08
N PRO A 79 9.81 -12.66 2.40
CA PRO A 79 11.01 -13.47 2.19
C PRO A 79 11.37 -13.61 0.70
N GLU A 80 10.35 -13.49 -0.16
CA GLU A 80 10.47 -13.59 -1.62
C GLU A 80 9.55 -12.60 -2.31
N VAL A 81 9.96 -12.15 -3.48
CA VAL A 81 9.19 -11.31 -4.40
C VAL A 81 9.20 -11.95 -5.79
N SER A 82 8.26 -11.54 -6.65
CA SER A 82 8.21 -12.08 -8.02
C SER A 82 9.48 -11.76 -8.80
N GLN A 83 9.86 -12.64 -9.74
CA GLN A 83 11.03 -12.43 -10.61
C GLN A 83 10.93 -11.11 -11.37
N GLN A 84 9.72 -10.69 -11.77
CA GLN A 84 9.49 -9.43 -12.47
C GLN A 84 9.90 -8.19 -11.65
N LEU A 85 9.63 -8.20 -10.33
CA LEU A 85 10.05 -7.12 -9.43
C LEU A 85 11.56 -7.14 -9.23
N TYR A 86 12.13 -8.32 -9.14
CA TYR A 86 13.57 -8.49 -9.03
C TYR A 86 14.30 -7.94 -10.25
N ASP A 87 13.86 -8.34 -11.45
CA ASP A 87 14.41 -7.88 -12.73
C ASP A 87 14.24 -6.37 -12.93
N PHE A 88 13.12 -5.81 -12.47
CA PHE A 88 12.92 -4.37 -12.44
C PHE A 88 14.01 -3.66 -11.64
N ALA A 89 14.26 -4.10 -10.40
CA ALA A 89 15.28 -3.45 -9.57
C ALA A 89 16.69 -3.57 -10.16
N VAL A 90 17.00 -4.72 -10.80
CA VAL A 90 18.29 -4.93 -11.50
C VAL A 90 18.42 -3.97 -12.68
N ARG A 91 17.40 -3.89 -13.53
CA ARG A 91 17.40 -3.04 -14.74
C ARG A 91 17.55 -1.56 -14.40
N GLU A 92 16.86 -1.11 -13.36
CA GLU A 92 16.89 0.29 -12.92
C GLU A 92 18.08 0.61 -11.99
N GLY A 93 18.92 -0.38 -11.66
CA GLY A 93 20.07 -0.20 -10.76
C GLY A 93 19.68 0.14 -9.32
N VAL A 94 18.46 -0.19 -8.89
CA VAL A 94 17.95 0.12 -7.56
C VAL A 94 18.43 -0.91 -6.55
N ARG A 95 19.00 -0.42 -5.45
CA ARG A 95 19.37 -1.26 -4.30
C ARG A 95 18.11 -1.86 -3.68
N ARG A 96 18.11 -3.16 -3.44
CA ARG A 96 16.96 -3.87 -2.86
C ARG A 96 17.37 -4.77 -1.71
N PHE A 97 16.49 -4.83 -0.72
CA PHE A 97 16.59 -5.69 0.44
C PHE A 97 15.27 -6.47 0.55
N VAL A 98 15.31 -7.77 0.26
CA VAL A 98 14.16 -8.68 0.31
C VAL A 98 14.31 -9.59 1.51
N GLY A 99 13.27 -9.77 2.31
CA GLY A 99 13.31 -10.40 3.62
C GLY A 99 14.02 -9.52 4.65
N ALA A 100 13.82 -8.19 4.56
CA ALA A 100 14.52 -7.20 5.36
C ALA A 100 13.55 -6.19 5.98
N GLU A 101 13.98 -5.48 7.00
CA GLU A 101 13.15 -4.54 7.74
C GLU A 101 13.87 -3.20 7.93
N VAL A 102 13.12 -2.11 7.91
CA VAL A 102 13.60 -0.82 8.42
C VAL A 102 13.39 -0.84 9.94
N VAL A 103 14.47 -0.68 10.69
CA VAL A 103 14.44 -0.73 12.17
C VAL A 103 14.51 0.65 12.81
N ALA A 104 15.11 1.63 12.15
CA ALA A 104 15.24 2.98 12.65
C ALA A 104 15.38 4.00 11.54
N THR A 105 15.17 5.27 11.90
CA THR A 105 15.48 6.43 11.06
C THR A 105 16.39 7.39 11.80
N SER A 106 17.20 8.16 11.07
CA SER A 106 18.06 9.20 11.61
C SER A 106 17.83 10.54 10.91
N GLY A 107 18.26 11.62 11.57
CA GLY A 107 18.12 12.99 11.11
C GLY A 107 17.79 13.94 12.26
N ARG A 108 18.08 15.22 12.10
CA ARG A 108 17.88 16.22 13.16
C ARG A 108 16.46 16.83 13.12
N GLN A 109 16.08 17.47 12.03
CA GLN A 109 14.77 18.11 11.84
C GLN A 109 13.88 17.32 10.88
N ALA A 110 14.49 16.56 10.00
CA ALA A 110 13.84 15.71 9.01
C ALA A 110 14.70 14.46 8.80
N LEU A 111 14.13 13.52 8.06
CA LEU A 111 14.80 12.29 7.66
C LEU A 111 16.09 12.58 6.87
N SER A 112 17.19 11.93 7.23
CA SER A 112 18.45 11.97 6.49
C SER A 112 18.97 10.59 6.13
N ALA A 113 18.59 9.56 6.91
CA ALA A 113 18.91 8.18 6.61
C ALA A 113 17.94 7.22 7.33
N MET A 114 17.91 5.98 6.87
CA MET A 114 17.25 4.86 7.53
C MET A 114 18.24 3.71 7.79
N THR A 115 17.99 2.93 8.83
CA THR A 115 18.74 1.71 9.15
C THR A 115 17.90 0.50 8.76
N VAL A 116 18.46 -0.35 7.92
CA VAL A 116 17.85 -1.60 7.45
C VAL A 116 18.57 -2.77 8.08
N ILE A 117 17.86 -3.73 8.61
CA ILE A 117 18.38 -5.05 8.97
C ILE A 117 18.03 -6.03 7.86
N ASP A 118 19.01 -6.69 7.29
CA ASP A 118 18.77 -7.70 6.25
C ASP A 118 18.56 -9.10 6.84
N LYS A 119 18.23 -10.06 5.98
CA LYS A 119 17.96 -11.45 6.37
C LYS A 119 19.15 -12.18 7.02
N SER A 120 20.37 -11.63 6.91
CA SER A 120 21.57 -12.16 7.59
C SER A 120 21.77 -11.56 8.97
N GLY A 121 20.99 -10.52 9.31
CA GLY A 121 21.14 -9.73 10.53
C GLY A 121 22.12 -8.59 10.40
N GLU A 122 22.64 -8.32 9.20
CA GLU A 122 23.54 -7.18 8.96
C GLU A 122 22.75 -5.87 8.88
N LEU A 123 23.32 -4.83 9.51
CA LEU A 123 22.74 -3.50 9.51
C LEU A 123 23.34 -2.65 8.38
N HIS A 124 22.46 -2.01 7.63
CA HIS A 124 22.82 -1.11 6.52
C HIS A 124 22.24 0.27 6.75
N GLU A 125 23.08 1.30 6.72
CA GLU A 125 22.63 2.69 6.73
C GLU A 125 22.40 3.17 5.29
N ILE A 126 21.21 3.68 5.00
CA ILE A 126 20.79 4.15 3.67
C ILE A 126 20.42 5.63 3.77
N ALA A 127 21.19 6.47 3.09
CA ALA A 127 20.87 7.90 3.00
C ALA A 127 19.60 8.11 2.18
N THR A 128 18.62 8.78 2.77
CA THR A 128 17.32 9.09 2.15
C THR A 128 16.69 10.28 2.85
N ASP A 129 15.94 11.11 2.12
CA ASP A 129 15.22 12.26 2.66
C ASP A 129 13.70 12.09 2.62
N CYS A 130 13.23 10.99 2.00
CA CYS A 130 11.83 10.57 2.05
C CYS A 130 11.76 9.04 2.15
N LEU A 131 10.99 8.52 3.11
CA LEU A 131 10.71 7.10 3.28
C LEU A 131 9.22 6.85 3.02
N ALA A 132 8.93 6.23 1.88
CA ALA A 132 7.59 5.81 1.47
C ALA A 132 7.25 4.46 2.09
N VAL A 133 6.25 4.41 2.96
CA VAL A 133 5.90 3.23 3.74
C VAL A 133 4.58 2.64 3.27
N SER A 134 4.53 1.33 3.02
CA SER A 134 3.32 0.60 2.62
C SER A 134 3.22 -0.75 3.33
N GLY A 135 2.40 -0.85 4.35
CA GLY A 135 2.08 -2.09 5.07
C GLY A 135 0.93 -2.88 4.43
N GLY A 136 0.61 -2.62 3.15
CA GLY A 136 -0.55 -3.15 2.46
C GLY A 136 -1.81 -2.31 2.69
N PHE A 137 -2.96 -2.84 2.32
CA PHE A 137 -4.23 -2.12 2.33
C PHE A 137 -5.28 -2.80 3.19
N ASN A 138 -6.08 -2.01 3.90
CA ASN A 138 -7.27 -2.47 4.61
C ASN A 138 -8.53 -2.02 3.85
N PRO A 139 -9.37 -2.97 3.40
CA PRO A 139 -10.71 -2.66 2.93
C PRO A 139 -11.50 -1.79 3.91
N ASN A 140 -12.21 -0.79 3.41
CA ASN A 140 -13.04 0.07 4.25
C ASN A 140 -14.37 -0.64 4.57
N LEU A 141 -14.44 -1.26 5.76
CA LEU A 141 -15.57 -2.08 6.20
C LEU A 141 -16.54 -1.35 7.13
N TYR A 142 -16.32 -0.07 7.43
CA TYR A 142 -17.07 0.64 8.47
C TYR A 142 -18.59 0.59 8.28
N ILE A 143 -19.07 0.78 7.06
CA ILE A 143 -20.52 0.78 6.79
C ILE A 143 -21.10 -0.63 6.94
N THR A 144 -20.40 -1.66 6.43
CA THR A 144 -20.88 -3.05 6.54
C THR A 144 -20.91 -3.52 7.98
N THR A 145 -19.87 -3.22 8.77
CA THR A 145 -19.79 -3.59 10.19
C THR A 145 -20.77 -2.81 11.05
N HIS A 146 -20.98 -1.52 10.77
CA HIS A 146 -21.99 -0.70 11.46
C HIS A 146 -23.40 -1.25 11.27
N LEU A 147 -23.68 -1.85 10.13
CA LEU A 147 -24.97 -2.49 9.80
C LEU A 147 -25.05 -3.96 10.27
N GLY A 148 -24.13 -4.42 11.11
CA GLY A 148 -24.12 -5.76 11.68
C GLY A 148 -23.38 -6.82 10.86
N GLY A 149 -22.70 -6.44 9.80
CA GLY A 149 -21.83 -7.32 9.04
C GLY A 149 -20.61 -7.75 9.87
N ARG A 150 -20.06 -8.92 9.57
CA ARG A 150 -18.86 -9.45 10.25
C ARG A 150 -17.71 -9.56 9.27
N PRO A 151 -16.55 -8.95 9.58
CA PRO A 151 -15.34 -9.12 8.80
C PRO A 151 -14.84 -10.58 8.83
N LYS A 152 -14.22 -11.00 7.73
CA LYS A 152 -13.52 -12.28 7.61
C LYS A 152 -12.08 -12.01 7.22
N TRP A 153 -11.14 -12.65 7.89
CA TRP A 153 -9.72 -12.59 7.53
C TRP A 153 -9.46 -13.30 6.20
N SER A 154 -8.63 -12.70 5.36
CA SER A 154 -8.15 -13.26 4.10
C SER A 154 -6.62 -13.34 4.12
N ASP A 155 -6.09 -14.55 4.12
CA ASP A 155 -4.63 -14.78 4.08
C ASP A 155 -4.03 -14.33 2.75
N ALA A 156 -4.80 -14.39 1.66
CA ALA A 156 -4.32 -14.00 0.33
C ALA A 156 -3.93 -12.52 0.20
N ILE A 157 -4.61 -11.66 0.96
CA ILE A 157 -4.36 -10.20 0.95
C ILE A 157 -3.91 -9.66 2.31
N HIS A 158 -3.74 -10.54 3.29
CA HIS A 158 -3.39 -10.20 4.68
C HIS A 158 -4.22 -9.06 5.26
N ALA A 159 -5.56 -9.11 5.03
CA ALA A 159 -6.49 -8.08 5.48
C ALA A 159 -7.89 -8.68 5.75
N PHE A 160 -8.72 -7.93 6.47
CA PHE A 160 -10.13 -8.27 6.64
C PHE A 160 -10.95 -7.84 5.41
N THR A 161 -11.80 -8.74 4.94
CA THR A 161 -12.79 -8.51 3.88
C THR A 161 -14.20 -8.59 4.45
N PRO A 162 -15.25 -8.16 3.70
CA PRO A 162 -16.63 -8.37 4.10
C PRO A 162 -16.95 -9.88 4.15
N GLY A 163 -17.04 -10.45 5.36
CA GLY A 163 -17.42 -11.87 5.52
C GLY A 163 -18.92 -12.08 5.41
N SER A 164 -19.70 -11.48 6.32
CA SER A 164 -21.15 -11.37 6.19
C SER A 164 -21.56 -9.92 6.01
N LYS A 165 -22.59 -9.68 5.25
CA LYS A 165 -23.17 -8.37 4.97
C LYS A 165 -24.69 -8.42 4.98
N PRO A 166 -25.40 -7.34 5.28
CA PRO A 166 -26.84 -7.27 5.09
C PRO A 166 -27.22 -7.56 3.63
N SER A 167 -28.33 -8.24 3.42
CA SER A 167 -28.79 -8.69 2.08
C SER A 167 -29.00 -7.55 1.08
N HIS A 168 -29.28 -6.34 1.57
CA HIS A 168 -29.49 -5.15 0.75
C HIS A 168 -28.23 -4.36 0.45
N ILE A 169 -27.05 -4.85 0.90
CA ILE A 169 -25.76 -4.20 0.69
C ILE A 169 -24.88 -5.05 -0.22
N HIS A 170 -24.38 -4.46 -1.28
CA HIS A 170 -23.37 -5.03 -2.16
C HIS A 170 -22.05 -4.27 -1.96
N VAL A 171 -20.92 -4.96 -2.03
CA VAL A 171 -19.59 -4.34 -1.82
C VAL A 171 -18.73 -4.60 -3.04
N ALA A 172 -18.04 -3.57 -3.51
CA ALA A 172 -17.26 -3.63 -4.74
C ALA A 172 -15.86 -3.00 -4.59
N GLY A 173 -14.95 -3.40 -5.47
CA GLY A 173 -13.60 -2.88 -5.57
C GLY A 173 -12.75 -3.16 -4.33
N ALA A 174 -11.88 -2.22 -3.97
CA ALA A 174 -10.96 -2.40 -2.85
C ALA A 174 -11.65 -2.57 -1.49
N ALA A 175 -12.88 -2.09 -1.32
CA ALA A 175 -13.71 -2.38 -0.15
C ALA A 175 -14.08 -3.86 -0.03
N ASN A 176 -14.06 -4.60 -1.14
CA ASN A 176 -14.26 -6.05 -1.20
C ASN A 176 -12.95 -6.86 -1.29
N GLY A 177 -11.80 -6.20 -1.14
CA GLY A 177 -10.48 -6.83 -1.24
C GLY A 177 -9.92 -6.92 -2.66
N GLU A 178 -10.57 -6.30 -3.65
CA GLU A 178 -10.12 -6.25 -5.05
C GLU A 178 -9.24 -5.02 -5.28
N PHE A 179 -7.92 -5.18 -5.16
CA PHE A 179 -6.98 -4.06 -5.27
C PHE A 179 -6.50 -3.79 -6.70
N SER A 180 -6.74 -4.71 -7.65
CA SER A 180 -6.42 -4.48 -9.06
C SER A 180 -7.49 -3.64 -9.75
N LEU A 181 -7.08 -2.79 -10.71
CA LEU A 181 -8.00 -1.98 -11.49
C LEU A 181 -9.02 -2.85 -12.25
N ALA A 182 -8.56 -3.92 -12.90
CA ALA A 182 -9.41 -4.85 -13.63
C ALA A 182 -10.40 -5.57 -12.68
N GLY A 183 -9.95 -6.00 -11.50
CA GLY A 183 -10.80 -6.61 -10.47
C GLY A 183 -11.82 -5.62 -9.93
N ALA A 184 -11.46 -4.36 -9.71
CA ALA A 184 -12.36 -3.32 -9.25
C ALA A 184 -13.49 -3.04 -10.26
N PHE A 185 -13.17 -2.96 -11.56
CA PHE A 185 -14.19 -2.81 -12.61
C PHE A 185 -15.14 -3.98 -12.67
N ARG A 186 -14.62 -5.22 -12.67
CA ARG A 186 -15.44 -6.43 -12.69
C ARG A 186 -16.34 -6.51 -11.46
N SER A 187 -15.78 -6.37 -10.27
CA SER A 187 -16.51 -6.39 -9.00
C SER A 187 -17.58 -5.29 -8.94
N GLY A 188 -17.30 -4.11 -9.48
CA GLY A 188 -18.28 -3.02 -9.57
C GLY A 188 -19.45 -3.35 -10.50
N ALA A 189 -19.19 -3.91 -11.67
CA ALA A 189 -20.22 -4.34 -12.62
C ALA A 189 -21.12 -5.45 -12.03
N GLU A 190 -20.50 -6.46 -11.40
CA GLU A 190 -21.21 -7.56 -10.73
C GLU A 190 -22.12 -7.04 -9.62
N ALA A 191 -21.59 -6.21 -8.71
CA ALA A 191 -22.36 -5.64 -7.61
C ALA A 191 -23.52 -4.75 -8.10
N GLY A 192 -23.33 -4.00 -9.19
CA GLY A 192 -24.38 -3.21 -9.80
C GLY A 192 -25.49 -4.05 -10.41
N LEU A 193 -25.14 -5.13 -11.12
CA LEU A 193 -26.11 -6.08 -11.70
C LEU A 193 -26.89 -6.84 -10.61
N GLU A 194 -26.23 -7.29 -9.55
CA GLU A 194 -26.89 -7.93 -8.41
C GLU A 194 -27.88 -6.97 -7.74
N ALA A 195 -27.44 -5.74 -7.44
CA ALA A 195 -28.30 -4.73 -6.82
C ALA A 195 -29.55 -4.41 -7.68
N ALA A 196 -29.41 -4.42 -9.01
CA ALA A 196 -30.52 -4.18 -9.93
C ALA A 196 -31.50 -5.35 -10.01
N ARG A 197 -31.01 -6.60 -9.90
CA ARG A 197 -31.86 -7.81 -9.90
C ARG A 197 -32.66 -7.96 -8.61
N ASP A 198 -32.17 -7.43 -7.53
CA ASP A 198 -32.77 -7.51 -6.20
C ASP A 198 -33.85 -6.42 -5.94
N LEU A 199 -34.11 -5.54 -6.90
CA LEU A 199 -35.16 -4.49 -6.80
C LEU A 199 -36.53 -4.99 -7.11
#